data_ab14869d0ec2871918c53d73b80e0992
#
_entry.id   ab14869d0ec2871918c53d73b80e0992
#
_cell.length_a   1.000
_cell.length_b   1.000
_cell.length_c   1.000
_cell.angle_alpha   90.00
_cell.angle_beta   90.00
_cell.angle_gamma   90.00
#
_symmetry.space_group_name_H-M   'P 1'
#
loop_
_entity.id
_entity.type
_entity.pdbx_description
1 polymer ?
#
loop_
_entity_poly.entity_id
_entity_poly.type
_entity_poly.pdbx_seq_one_letter_code
_entity_poly.pdbx_strand_id
1 'polypeptide(L)'
;KLAECTSGVGVINTAPEIDGVIRRVPLLMKIGEDVYPNMAIETIRVAVGDPSYQVKADSAGIVALRVPAYATINTDPNGRVWVRWNKQFKTISASAENFDELAGTTVIIAMTAEGLGGVVATPTGEQYDYVISAQTLQTILDGETIKRYDELLELLAGLLLGIAIILITRFLPYWVIGLSLIGIFGSGEYYFQHMLTTQ
;
A
#
# COMPACT_ATOMS: atom_id res chain seq x y z
N LYS A 1 -4.73 30.34 8.18
CA LYS A 1 -5.03 31.14 6.96
C LYS A 1 -5.04 30.28 5.67
N LEU A 2 -4.05 29.42 5.41
CA LEU A 2 -4.10 28.53 4.22
C LEU A 2 -5.18 27.45 4.39
N ALA A 3 -5.30 26.82 5.54
CA ALA A 3 -6.32 25.81 5.83
C ALA A 3 -7.76 26.35 5.73
N GLU A 4 -7.97 27.64 5.91
CA GLU A 4 -9.29 28.30 5.79
C GLU A 4 -9.74 28.46 4.31
N CYS A 5 -8.80 28.34 3.37
CA CYS A 5 -9.03 28.48 1.93
C CYS A 5 -9.04 27.14 1.19
N THR A 6 -8.90 26.03 1.90
CA THR A 6 -8.85 24.69 1.32
C THR A 6 -10.12 23.90 1.58
N SER A 7 -10.49 23.02 0.66
CA SER A 7 -11.63 22.10 0.80
C SER A 7 -11.33 20.94 1.76
N GLY A 8 -10.07 20.73 2.11
CA GLY A 8 -9.65 19.69 3.03
C GLY A 8 -8.17 19.79 3.42
N VAL A 9 -7.80 19.09 4.49
CA VAL A 9 -6.41 19.01 4.99
C VAL A 9 -6.08 17.56 5.26
N GLY A 10 -5.03 17.07 4.63
CA GLY A 10 -4.55 15.70 4.79
C GLY A 10 -3.08 15.64 5.20
N VAL A 11 -2.71 14.57 5.91
CA VAL A 11 -1.34 14.29 6.34
C VAL A 11 -0.63 13.49 5.25
N ILE A 12 0.62 13.85 4.95
CA ILE A 12 1.48 13.14 3.99
C ILE A 12 2.51 12.25 4.68
N ASN A 13 2.63 12.34 6.00
CA ASN A 13 3.64 11.61 6.76
C ASN A 13 3.35 10.11 6.73
N THR A 14 4.40 9.32 6.56
CA THR A 14 4.37 7.88 6.69
C THR A 14 5.67 7.42 7.35
N ALA A 15 5.62 6.27 8.01
CA ALA A 15 6.80 5.69 8.63
C ALA A 15 7.24 4.47 7.81
N PRO A 16 8.54 4.34 7.52
CA PRO A 16 9.07 3.14 6.90
C PRO A 16 8.92 1.94 7.83
N GLU A 17 8.95 0.75 7.26
CA GLU A 17 9.02 -0.49 8.03
C GLU A 17 10.42 -0.69 8.62
N ILE A 18 10.61 -1.78 9.36
CA ILE A 18 11.88 -2.06 10.08
C ILE A 18 13.10 -2.16 9.14
N ASP A 19 12.86 -2.48 7.88
CA ASP A 19 13.88 -2.55 6.82
C ASP A 19 14.09 -1.22 6.07
N GLY A 20 13.43 -0.15 6.52
CA GLY A 20 13.51 1.17 5.91
C GLY A 20 12.61 1.39 4.69
N VAL A 21 11.89 0.36 4.21
CA VAL A 21 11.06 0.43 3.01
C VAL A 21 9.61 0.78 3.36
N ILE A 22 9.00 1.68 2.61
CA ILE A 22 7.59 2.04 2.78
C ILE A 22 6.73 1.13 1.93
N ARG A 23 5.92 0.29 2.58
CA ARG A 23 4.95 -0.60 1.92
C ARG A 23 3.52 -0.29 2.31
N ARG A 24 3.32 0.23 3.52
CA ARG A 24 2.02 0.51 4.09
C ARG A 24 1.93 1.97 4.51
N VAL A 25 0.76 2.55 4.30
CA VAL A 25 0.49 3.96 4.59
C VAL A 25 -0.71 4.04 5.53
N PRO A 26 -0.60 4.78 6.67
CA PRO A 26 -1.74 4.99 7.55
C PRO A 26 -2.78 5.88 6.88
N LEU A 27 -4.06 5.51 6.97
CA LEU A 27 -5.16 6.33 6.45
C LEU A 27 -5.58 7.42 7.43
N LEU A 28 -5.30 7.22 8.71
CA LEU A 28 -5.55 8.19 9.77
C LEU A 28 -4.31 8.34 10.64
N MET A 29 -4.04 9.55 11.09
CA MET A 29 -2.93 9.86 11.99
C MET A 29 -3.41 10.74 13.13
N LYS A 30 -3.10 10.35 14.36
CA LYS A 30 -3.35 11.17 15.54
C LYS A 30 -2.20 12.16 15.74
N ILE A 31 -2.52 13.44 15.82
CA ILE A 31 -1.56 14.53 16.07
C ILE A 31 -2.10 15.33 17.27
N GLY A 32 -1.44 15.21 18.41
CA GLY A 32 -1.99 15.73 19.66
C GLY A 32 -3.27 14.99 20.05
N GLU A 33 -4.37 15.71 20.22
CA GLU A 33 -5.69 15.13 20.50
C GLU A 33 -6.55 14.92 19.25
N ASP A 34 -6.16 15.50 18.13
CA ASP A 34 -6.92 15.46 16.88
C ASP A 34 -6.47 14.32 15.96
N VAL A 35 -7.42 13.82 15.16
CA VAL A 35 -7.18 12.77 14.15
C VAL A 35 -7.31 13.39 12.76
N TYR A 36 -6.27 13.27 11.99
CA TYR A 36 -6.20 13.77 10.62
C TYR A 36 -6.18 12.63 9.62
N PRO A 37 -6.91 12.77 8.49
CA PRO A 37 -6.85 11.81 7.39
C PRO A 37 -5.53 11.92 6.62
N ASN A 38 -5.13 10.83 5.98
CA ASN A 38 -4.07 10.86 4.98
C ASN A 38 -4.54 11.66 3.74
N MET A 39 -3.60 12.34 3.07
CA MET A 39 -3.87 13.15 1.90
C MET A 39 -4.61 12.38 0.79
N ALA A 40 -4.29 11.10 0.56
CA ALA A 40 -4.94 10.31 -0.47
C ALA A 40 -6.45 10.12 -0.18
N ILE A 41 -6.80 9.75 1.07
CA ILE A 41 -8.22 9.56 1.43
C ILE A 41 -8.96 10.88 1.53
N GLU A 42 -8.28 11.96 1.95
CA GLU A 42 -8.87 13.29 1.98
C GLU A 42 -9.18 13.80 0.57
N THR A 43 -8.29 13.54 -0.40
CA THR A 43 -8.54 13.86 -1.80
C THR A 43 -9.80 13.17 -2.31
N ILE A 44 -10.01 11.90 -1.98
CA ILE A 44 -11.23 11.16 -2.37
C ILE A 44 -12.45 11.78 -1.70
N ARG A 45 -12.41 12.05 -0.38
CA ARG A 45 -13.53 12.64 0.35
C ARG A 45 -13.97 13.98 -0.26
N VAL A 46 -13.00 14.84 -0.54
CA VAL A 46 -13.26 16.15 -1.17
C VAL A 46 -13.83 15.98 -2.57
N ALA A 47 -13.26 15.06 -3.37
CA ALA A 47 -13.71 14.83 -4.75
C ALA A 47 -15.16 14.33 -4.83
N VAL A 48 -15.59 13.50 -3.87
CA VAL A 48 -16.99 13.00 -3.81
C VAL A 48 -17.93 13.93 -3.03
N GLY A 49 -17.41 15.01 -2.43
CA GLY A 49 -18.20 15.98 -1.67
C GLY A 49 -18.73 15.44 -0.33
N ASP A 50 -18.08 14.43 0.26
CA ASP A 50 -18.53 13.86 1.52
C ASP A 50 -18.07 14.73 2.71
N PRO A 51 -18.93 14.99 3.70
CA PRO A 51 -18.56 15.81 4.86
C PRO A 51 -17.78 15.03 5.93
N SER A 52 -17.75 13.68 5.88
CA SER A 52 -17.32 12.87 7.01
C SER A 52 -16.59 11.58 6.64
N TYR A 53 -15.96 10.99 7.64
CA TYR A 53 -15.42 9.64 7.65
C TYR A 53 -16.15 8.77 8.66
N GLN A 54 -16.28 7.48 8.36
CA GLN A 54 -16.73 6.47 9.30
C GLN A 54 -15.59 5.49 9.56
N VAL A 55 -15.20 5.35 10.82
CA VAL A 55 -14.13 4.43 11.24
C VAL A 55 -14.77 3.22 11.89
N LYS A 56 -14.45 2.04 11.40
CA LYS A 56 -14.78 0.77 12.04
C LYS A 56 -13.56 0.30 12.81
N ALA A 57 -13.71 0.14 14.12
CA ALA A 57 -12.69 -0.40 15.01
C ALA A 57 -13.23 -1.61 15.77
N ASP A 58 -12.34 -2.52 16.15
CA ASP A 58 -12.60 -3.64 17.04
C ASP A 58 -11.54 -3.72 18.15
N SER A 59 -11.48 -4.84 18.86
CA SER A 59 -10.50 -5.06 19.93
C SER A 59 -9.04 -5.10 19.45
N ALA A 60 -8.81 -5.35 18.16
CA ALA A 60 -7.48 -5.40 17.55
C ALA A 60 -7.04 -4.03 17.00
N GLY A 61 -7.96 -3.07 16.82
CA GLY A 61 -7.68 -1.73 16.33
C GLY A 61 -8.64 -1.26 15.24
N ILE A 62 -8.13 -0.46 14.30
CA ILE A 62 -8.92 0.05 13.16
C ILE A 62 -8.99 -1.04 12.09
N VAL A 63 -10.20 -1.46 11.72
CA VAL A 63 -10.44 -2.54 10.73
C VAL A 63 -10.76 -1.99 9.36
N ALA A 64 -11.44 -0.85 9.32
CA ALA A 64 -11.81 -0.21 8.06
C ALA A 64 -12.09 1.29 8.25
N LEU A 65 -11.85 2.03 7.18
CA LEU A 65 -12.25 3.42 7.00
C LEU A 65 -13.22 3.51 5.85
N ARG A 66 -14.36 4.18 6.06
CA ARG A 66 -15.36 4.38 5.03
C ARG A 66 -15.53 5.87 4.73
N VAL A 67 -15.52 6.19 3.45
CA VAL A 67 -16.05 7.44 2.91
C VAL A 67 -17.47 7.11 2.40
N PRO A 68 -18.55 7.60 3.06
CA PRO A 68 -19.92 7.16 2.76
C PRO A 68 -20.32 7.26 1.30
N ALA A 69 -19.96 8.36 0.64
CA ALA A 69 -20.27 8.59 -0.77
C ALA A 69 -19.34 7.84 -1.76
N TYR A 70 -18.32 7.10 -1.27
CA TYR A 70 -17.37 6.40 -2.13
C TYR A 70 -17.33 4.89 -1.83
N ALA A 71 -16.56 4.49 -0.82
CA ALA A 71 -16.34 3.07 -0.51
C ALA A 71 -15.89 2.85 0.94
N THR A 72 -15.84 1.58 1.32
CA THR A 72 -15.18 1.11 2.54
C THR A 72 -13.83 0.53 2.20
N ILE A 73 -12.78 1.05 2.83
CA ILE A 73 -11.39 0.67 2.64
C ILE A 73 -10.98 -0.15 3.87
N ASN A 74 -10.61 -1.41 3.66
CA ASN A 74 -10.10 -2.27 4.73
C ASN A 74 -8.67 -1.89 5.06
N THR A 75 -8.34 -1.91 6.35
CA THR A 75 -7.01 -1.58 6.87
C THR A 75 -6.44 -2.75 7.68
N ASP A 76 -5.15 -2.68 7.97
CA ASP A 76 -4.57 -3.49 9.04
C ASP A 76 -5.00 -2.94 10.43
N PRO A 77 -4.74 -3.65 11.55
CA PRO A 77 -5.13 -3.20 12.88
C PRO A 77 -4.57 -1.82 13.29
N ASN A 78 -3.53 -1.35 12.62
CA ASN A 78 -2.94 -0.03 12.82
C ASN A 78 -3.55 1.05 11.89
N GLY A 79 -4.63 0.74 11.18
CA GLY A 79 -5.28 1.66 10.27
C GLY A 79 -4.49 1.94 8.99
N ARG A 80 -3.59 1.02 8.59
CA ARG A 80 -2.75 1.19 7.40
C ARG A 80 -3.26 0.36 6.23
N VAL A 81 -3.01 0.83 5.02
CA VAL A 81 -3.26 0.10 3.77
C VAL A 81 -1.95 -0.29 3.11
N TRP A 82 -1.94 -1.46 2.48
CA TRP A 82 -0.86 -1.85 1.59
C TRP A 82 -0.96 -1.06 0.30
N VAL A 83 0.13 -0.45 -0.10
CA VAL A 83 0.22 0.36 -1.32
C VAL A 83 0.78 -0.51 -2.45
N ARG A 84 0.13 -0.45 -3.61
CA ARG A 84 0.65 -1.05 -4.85
C ARG A 84 1.58 -0.07 -5.53
N TRP A 85 2.81 -0.51 -5.79
CA TRP A 85 3.88 0.29 -6.38
C TRP A 85 4.06 -0.03 -7.86
N ASN A 86 2.96 -0.12 -8.61
CA ASN A 86 2.98 -0.57 -10.01
C ASN A 86 2.55 0.51 -11.01
N LYS A 87 2.24 1.71 -10.56
CA LYS A 87 1.81 2.79 -11.46
C LYS A 87 2.93 3.78 -11.73
N GLN A 88 3.01 4.18 -12.98
CA GLN A 88 3.83 5.30 -13.40
C GLN A 88 2.94 6.52 -13.61
N PHE A 89 3.34 7.65 -13.02
CA PHE A 89 2.61 8.90 -13.13
C PHE A 89 3.33 9.84 -14.09
N LYS A 90 2.56 10.52 -14.92
CA LYS A 90 3.10 11.58 -15.78
C LYS A 90 3.52 12.75 -14.89
N THR A 91 4.78 13.16 -15.00
CA THR A 91 5.33 14.31 -14.28
C THR A 91 5.63 15.40 -15.28
N ILE A 92 5.15 16.61 -15.00
CA ILE A 92 5.42 17.80 -15.78
C ILE A 92 6.01 18.89 -14.89
N SER A 93 6.85 19.73 -15.46
CA SER A 93 7.38 20.89 -14.75
C SER A 93 6.28 21.94 -14.56
N ALA A 94 6.23 22.58 -13.38
CA ALA A 94 5.33 23.70 -13.12
C ALA A 94 5.61 24.93 -14.00
N SER A 95 6.76 24.97 -14.67
CA SER A 95 7.11 26.00 -15.67
C SER A 95 6.63 25.65 -17.08
N ALA A 96 5.93 24.53 -17.29
CA ALA A 96 5.35 24.22 -18.60
C ALA A 96 4.30 25.26 -19.01
N GLU A 97 4.26 25.60 -20.30
CA GLU A 97 3.33 26.62 -20.81
C GLU A 97 1.93 26.05 -21.08
N ASN A 98 1.82 24.71 -21.20
CA ASN A 98 0.56 24.05 -21.55
C ASN A 98 0.15 23.06 -20.47
N PHE A 99 -0.98 23.32 -19.82
CA PHE A 99 -1.60 22.47 -18.81
C PHE A 99 -2.91 21.82 -19.29
N ASP A 100 -3.24 21.89 -20.57
CA ASP A 100 -4.50 21.35 -21.11
C ASP A 100 -4.65 19.86 -20.87
N GLU A 101 -3.52 19.14 -20.82
CA GLU A 101 -3.48 17.71 -20.53
C GLU A 101 -3.89 17.36 -19.08
N LEU A 102 -3.95 18.34 -18.19
CA LEU A 102 -4.36 18.15 -16.79
C LEU A 102 -5.86 18.26 -16.58
N ALA A 103 -6.59 18.69 -17.62
CA ALA A 103 -8.04 18.86 -17.52
C ALA A 103 -8.73 17.53 -17.14
N GLY A 104 -9.55 17.56 -16.10
CA GLY A 104 -10.27 16.39 -15.60
C GLY A 104 -9.42 15.36 -14.83
N THR A 105 -8.17 15.69 -14.48
CA THR A 105 -7.29 14.81 -13.71
C THR A 105 -7.06 15.33 -12.28
N THR A 106 -6.70 14.44 -11.39
CA THR A 106 -6.18 14.83 -10.07
C THR A 106 -4.69 15.11 -10.18
N VAL A 107 -4.27 16.30 -9.77
CA VAL A 107 -2.89 16.75 -9.87
C VAL A 107 -2.29 16.90 -8.49
N ILE A 108 -1.12 16.29 -8.27
CA ILE A 108 -0.32 16.48 -7.05
C ILE A 108 0.80 17.46 -7.39
N ILE A 109 0.84 18.57 -6.66
CA ILE A 109 1.91 19.57 -6.79
C ILE A 109 2.91 19.30 -5.67
N ALA A 110 4.17 19.08 -6.04
CA ALA A 110 5.24 18.77 -5.10
C ALA A 110 6.51 19.56 -5.43
N MET A 111 7.33 19.78 -4.41
CA MET A 111 8.66 20.37 -4.58
C MET A 111 9.69 19.25 -4.61
N THR A 112 10.46 19.18 -5.70
CA THR A 112 11.51 18.18 -5.92
C THR A 112 12.92 18.77 -5.91
N ALA A 113 13.05 20.04 -5.53
CA ALA A 113 14.35 20.69 -5.45
C ALA A 113 15.21 20.04 -4.37
N GLU A 114 16.50 19.93 -4.65
CA GLU A 114 17.49 19.34 -3.75
C GLU A 114 17.43 20.01 -2.36
N GLY A 115 17.31 19.18 -1.31
CA GLY A 115 17.16 19.65 0.07
C GLY A 115 15.75 20.07 0.50
N LEU A 116 14.77 20.11 -0.41
CA LEU A 116 13.37 20.42 -0.09
C LEU A 116 12.43 19.22 -0.27
N GLY A 117 12.74 18.30 -1.17
CA GLY A 117 11.98 17.05 -1.37
C GLY A 117 12.64 15.88 -0.65
N GLY A 118 11.83 15.03 -0.02
CA GLY A 118 12.29 13.77 0.56
C GLY A 118 12.44 12.69 -0.51
N VAL A 119 13.48 11.88 -0.40
CA VAL A 119 13.60 10.62 -1.14
C VAL A 119 13.41 9.47 -0.16
N VAL A 120 12.61 8.50 -0.53
CA VAL A 120 12.21 7.38 0.31
C VAL A 120 12.44 6.06 -0.40
N ALA A 121 12.78 5.03 0.36
CA ALA A 121 12.89 3.68 -0.16
C ALA A 121 11.49 3.06 -0.29
N THR A 122 11.19 2.56 -1.49
CA THR A 122 9.94 1.87 -1.83
C THR A 122 10.25 0.48 -2.39
N PRO A 123 9.27 -0.42 -2.52
CA PRO A 123 9.49 -1.73 -3.14
C PRO A 123 10.02 -1.68 -4.58
N THR A 124 9.81 -0.58 -5.28
CA THR A 124 10.29 -0.37 -6.66
C THR A 124 11.57 0.47 -6.74
N GLY A 125 12.22 0.71 -5.60
CA GLY A 125 13.44 1.51 -5.50
C GLY A 125 13.22 2.86 -4.82
N GLU A 126 14.22 3.72 -4.88
CA GLU A 126 14.15 5.08 -4.32
C GLU A 126 13.24 5.96 -5.17
N GLN A 127 12.33 6.66 -4.50
CA GLN A 127 11.38 7.58 -5.13
C GLN A 127 11.18 8.84 -4.28
N TYR A 128 10.68 9.90 -4.90
CA TYR A 128 10.28 11.09 -4.15
C TYR A 128 9.06 10.81 -3.26
N ASP A 129 9.01 11.42 -2.09
CA ASP A 129 7.98 11.23 -1.07
C ASP A 129 6.54 11.50 -1.55
N TYR A 130 6.34 12.46 -2.46
CA TYR A 130 5.02 12.75 -3.04
C TYR A 130 4.43 11.56 -3.82
N VAL A 131 5.27 10.66 -4.33
CA VAL A 131 4.83 9.46 -5.06
C VAL A 131 4.05 8.51 -4.14
N ILE A 132 4.35 8.51 -2.83
CA ILE A 132 3.59 7.72 -1.85
C ILE A 132 2.11 8.09 -1.88
N SER A 133 1.80 9.39 -1.86
CA SER A 133 0.41 9.88 -1.90
C SER A 133 -0.28 9.52 -3.21
N ALA A 134 0.43 9.62 -4.34
CA ALA A 134 -0.08 9.24 -5.65
C ALA A 134 -0.38 7.74 -5.74
N GLN A 135 0.56 6.88 -5.32
CA GLN A 135 0.39 5.43 -5.31
C GLN A 135 -0.72 4.99 -4.35
N THR A 136 -0.79 5.63 -3.16
CA THR A 136 -1.85 5.34 -2.18
C THR A 136 -3.22 5.71 -2.74
N LEU A 137 -3.37 6.89 -3.32
CA LEU A 137 -4.59 7.33 -3.97
C LEU A 137 -5.02 6.35 -5.07
N GLN A 138 -4.10 6.00 -5.95
CA GLN A 138 -4.38 5.08 -7.05
C GLN A 138 -4.76 3.68 -6.53
N THR A 139 -4.06 3.17 -5.51
CA THR A 139 -4.38 1.87 -4.89
C THR A 139 -5.81 1.84 -4.35
N ILE A 140 -6.26 2.93 -3.74
CA ILE A 140 -7.62 3.04 -3.21
C ILE A 140 -8.64 3.15 -4.35
N LEU A 141 -8.35 3.94 -5.38
CA LEU A 141 -9.23 4.12 -6.54
C LEU A 141 -9.42 2.83 -7.34
N ASP A 142 -8.35 2.04 -7.49
CA ASP A 142 -8.41 0.73 -8.16
C ASP A 142 -9.15 -0.33 -7.33
N GLY A 143 -9.47 -0.05 -6.05
CA GLY A 143 -10.10 -1.00 -5.14
C GLY A 143 -9.21 -2.18 -4.76
N GLU A 144 -7.93 -2.08 -5.05
CA GLU A 144 -6.95 -3.16 -4.94
C GLU A 144 -6.22 -3.18 -3.59
N THR A 145 -6.88 -2.71 -2.53
CA THR A 145 -6.32 -2.86 -1.19
C THR A 145 -6.13 -4.35 -0.89
N ILE A 146 -4.90 -4.74 -0.63
CA ILE A 146 -4.53 -6.14 -0.38
C ILE A 146 -5.28 -6.59 0.86
N LYS A 147 -6.19 -7.56 0.68
CA LYS A 147 -6.88 -8.20 1.78
C LYS A 147 -5.87 -9.11 2.49
N ARG A 148 -5.64 -8.88 3.76
CA ARG A 148 -4.90 -9.83 4.58
C ARG A 148 -5.74 -11.10 4.73
N TYR A 149 -5.14 -12.26 4.49
CA TYR A 149 -5.76 -13.52 4.85
C TYR A 149 -5.88 -13.60 6.38
N ASP A 150 -6.87 -14.34 6.84
CA ASP A 150 -7.06 -14.59 8.27
C ASP A 150 -5.82 -15.30 8.82
N GLU A 151 -5.21 -14.75 9.87
CA GLU A 151 -4.00 -15.32 10.50
C GLU A 151 -4.21 -16.79 10.92
N LEU A 152 -5.45 -17.13 11.30
CA LEU A 152 -5.81 -18.50 11.62
C LEU A 152 -5.72 -19.42 10.40
N LEU A 153 -6.12 -18.94 9.22
CA LEU A 153 -6.08 -19.68 7.97
C LEU A 153 -4.63 -19.91 7.51
N GLU A 154 -3.76 -18.92 7.66
CA GLU A 154 -2.31 -19.04 7.38
C GLU A 154 -1.66 -20.06 8.32
N LEU A 155 -1.98 -20.02 9.61
CA LEU A 155 -1.46 -20.95 10.62
C LEU A 155 -1.95 -22.38 10.35
N LEU A 156 -3.22 -22.56 10.03
CA LEU A 156 -3.79 -23.87 9.67
C LEU A 156 -3.17 -24.43 8.38
N ALA A 157 -2.99 -23.59 7.38
CA ALA A 157 -2.34 -23.99 6.13
C ALA A 157 -0.88 -24.43 6.37
N GLY A 158 -0.14 -23.69 7.18
CA GLY A 158 1.22 -24.04 7.58
C GLY A 158 1.29 -25.35 8.37
N LEU A 159 0.36 -25.57 9.29
CA LEU A 159 0.28 -26.79 10.07
C LEU A 159 -0.07 -28.01 9.20
N LEU A 160 -1.04 -27.86 8.30
CA LEU A 160 -1.42 -28.92 7.34
C LEU A 160 -0.25 -29.27 6.42
N LEU A 161 0.45 -28.26 5.91
CA LEU A 161 1.64 -28.47 5.08
C LEU A 161 2.74 -29.23 5.86
N GLY A 162 2.99 -28.83 7.11
CA GLY A 162 3.95 -29.51 7.98
C GLY A 162 3.60 -30.98 8.21
N ILE A 163 2.33 -31.28 8.52
CA ILE A 163 1.85 -32.65 8.68
C ILE A 163 1.99 -33.44 7.36
N ALA A 164 1.65 -32.85 6.22
CA ALA A 164 1.79 -33.49 4.93
C ALA A 164 3.25 -33.85 4.63
N ILE A 165 4.20 -32.95 4.92
CA ILE A 165 5.63 -33.21 4.76
C ILE A 165 6.08 -34.39 5.65
N ILE A 166 5.66 -34.41 6.93
CA ILE A 166 6.00 -35.49 7.85
C ILE A 166 5.46 -36.84 7.34
N LEU A 167 4.21 -36.88 6.88
CA LEU A 167 3.60 -38.09 6.34
C LEU A 167 4.33 -38.57 5.06
N ILE A 168 4.64 -37.64 4.16
CA ILE A 168 5.37 -37.95 2.94
C ILE A 168 6.75 -38.53 3.25
N THR A 169 7.50 -37.91 4.17
CA THR A 169 8.84 -38.37 4.57
C THR A 169 8.81 -39.72 5.22
N ARG A 170 7.70 -40.14 5.84
CA ARG A 170 7.55 -41.47 6.48
C ARG A 170 7.39 -42.60 5.46
N PHE A 171 6.80 -42.32 4.28
CA PHE A 171 6.45 -43.33 3.28
C PHE A 171 7.39 -43.34 2.05
N LEU A 172 8.12 -42.26 1.80
CA LEU A 172 9.02 -42.17 0.64
C LEU A 172 10.49 -42.46 1.03
N PRO A 173 11.24 -43.14 0.16
CA PRO A 173 12.66 -43.31 0.35
C PRO A 173 13.40 -41.99 0.24
N TYR A 174 14.45 -41.80 1.04
CA TYR A 174 15.18 -40.53 1.22
C TYR A 174 15.67 -39.88 -0.08
N TRP A 175 16.01 -40.68 -1.10
CA TRP A 175 16.48 -40.16 -2.39
C TRP A 175 15.37 -39.46 -3.19
N VAL A 176 14.11 -39.90 -3.06
CA VAL A 176 12.94 -39.25 -3.69
C VAL A 176 12.66 -37.91 -3.02
N ILE A 177 12.84 -37.82 -1.70
CA ILE A 177 12.69 -36.58 -0.94
C ILE A 177 13.75 -35.58 -1.38
N GLY A 178 15.00 -36.01 -1.56
CA GLY A 178 16.07 -35.16 -2.07
C GLY A 178 15.81 -34.61 -3.45
N LEU A 179 15.31 -35.41 -4.37
CA LEU A 179 14.95 -35.00 -5.72
C LEU A 179 13.76 -34.04 -5.75
N SER A 180 12.74 -34.25 -4.90
CA SER A 180 11.59 -33.37 -4.82
C SER A 180 11.96 -31.99 -4.26
N LEU A 181 12.85 -31.92 -3.27
CA LEU A 181 13.35 -30.64 -2.74
C LEU A 181 14.13 -29.84 -3.80
N ILE A 182 15.00 -30.51 -4.58
CA ILE A 182 15.73 -29.88 -5.67
C ILE A 182 14.75 -29.35 -6.73
N GLY A 183 13.70 -30.10 -7.06
CA GLY A 183 12.66 -29.67 -8.00
C GLY A 183 11.87 -28.45 -7.52
N ILE A 184 11.51 -28.40 -6.25
CA ILE A 184 10.79 -27.28 -5.63
C ILE A 184 11.68 -26.03 -5.59
N PHE A 185 12.94 -26.16 -5.18
CA PHE A 185 13.89 -25.06 -5.20
C PHE A 185 14.15 -24.53 -6.62
N GLY A 186 14.38 -25.41 -7.58
CA GLY A 186 14.60 -25.02 -8.97
C GLY A 186 13.38 -24.36 -9.62
N SER A 187 12.17 -24.83 -9.34
CA SER A 187 10.94 -24.22 -9.83
C SER A 187 10.65 -22.88 -9.18
N GLY A 188 10.95 -22.73 -7.88
CA GLY A 188 10.81 -21.47 -7.14
C GLY A 188 11.73 -20.38 -7.70
N GLU A 189 13.00 -20.73 -7.97
CA GLU A 189 13.97 -19.82 -8.56
C GLU A 189 13.62 -19.42 -10.01
N TYR A 190 13.13 -20.37 -10.79
CA TYR A 190 12.62 -20.11 -12.14
C TYR A 190 11.41 -19.16 -12.14
N TYR A 191 10.43 -19.39 -11.25
CA TYR A 191 9.28 -18.49 -11.08
C TYR A 191 9.67 -17.09 -10.62
N PHE A 192 10.61 -17.01 -9.70
CA PHE A 192 11.11 -15.71 -9.19
C PHE A 192 11.83 -14.93 -10.29
N GLN A 193 12.70 -15.59 -11.06
CA GLN A 193 13.38 -14.99 -12.20
C GLN A 193 12.38 -14.55 -13.29
N HIS A 194 11.37 -15.38 -13.58
CA HIS A 194 10.35 -15.04 -14.57
C HIS A 194 9.50 -13.84 -14.14
N MET A 195 9.17 -13.71 -12.85
CA MET A 195 8.48 -12.53 -12.33
C MET A 195 9.32 -11.25 -12.44
N LEU A 196 10.64 -11.35 -12.25
CA LEU A 196 11.54 -10.19 -12.37
C LEU A 196 11.76 -9.76 -13.83
N THR A 197 11.61 -10.65 -14.80
CA THR A 197 11.83 -10.35 -16.23
C THR A 197 10.55 -9.94 -16.97
N THR A 198 9.37 -10.12 -16.36
CA THR A 198 8.07 -9.76 -16.96
C THR A 198 7.46 -8.47 -16.37
N GLN A 199 8.21 -7.75 -15.54
CA GLN A 199 7.92 -6.38 -15.12
C GLN A 199 8.85 -5.41 -15.83
#